data_13c216b2c00b906413b22335a0667b0f
#
_entry.id   13c216b2c00b906413b22335a0667b0f
#
_cell.length_a   1.000
_cell.length_b   1.000
_cell.length_c   1.000
_cell.angle_alpha   90.00
_cell.angle_beta   90.00
_cell.angle_gamma   90.00
#
_symmetry.space_group_name_H-M   'P 1'
#
loop_
_entity.id
_entity.type
_entity.pdbx_description
1 polymer ?
#
loop_
_entity_poly.entity_id
_entity_poly.type
_entity_poly.pdbx_seq_one_letter_code
_entity_poly.pdbx_strand_id
1 'polypeptide(L)'
;MSRPSSPQLTEHELSIMKILWEQSPLSVAEILERLPRNPKPAYTSLLTVVRTLEQKGHIDHEKESKAHLYFPVLRKPQYQRRELKRLLKGLFDGDAFSLAVNVLKSEPLDPEERAELKKLLEKL
;
A
#
# COMPACT_ATOMS: atom_id res chain seq x y z
N MET A 1 -13.07 25.37 -3.78
CA MET A 1 -11.69 24.90 -3.96
C MET A 1 -11.56 23.44 -3.53
N SER A 2 -11.19 22.59 -4.43
CA SER A 2 -11.04 21.19 -4.09
C SER A 2 -9.81 20.99 -3.20
N ARG A 3 -9.95 20.15 -2.18
CA ARG A 3 -8.81 19.77 -1.37
C ARG A 3 -7.81 19.00 -2.23
N PRO A 4 -6.50 19.26 -2.08
CA PRO A 4 -5.51 18.40 -2.70
C PRO A 4 -5.70 16.98 -2.19
N SER A 5 -5.56 16.01 -3.08
CA SER A 5 -5.65 14.60 -2.72
C SER A 5 -4.60 14.29 -1.66
N SER A 6 -5.00 13.64 -0.58
CA SER A 6 -4.03 13.16 0.41
C SER A 6 -3.13 12.10 -0.25
N PRO A 7 -1.79 12.21 -0.12
CA PRO A 7 -0.88 11.16 -0.62
C PRO A 7 -1.03 9.87 0.18
N GLN A 8 -1.62 9.95 1.37
CA GLN A 8 -1.84 8.79 2.22
C GLN A 8 -3.09 8.05 1.79
N LEU A 9 -2.99 6.75 1.69
CA LEU A 9 -4.14 5.90 1.38
C LEU A 9 -5.01 5.72 2.62
N THR A 10 -6.32 5.76 2.42
CA THR A 10 -7.25 5.35 3.46
C THR A 10 -7.14 3.84 3.65
N GLU A 11 -7.72 3.33 4.73
CA GLU A 11 -7.73 1.88 5.00
C GLU A 11 -8.38 1.09 3.88
N HIS A 12 -9.50 1.59 3.33
CA HIS A 12 -10.18 0.97 2.20
C HIS A 12 -9.34 1.01 0.94
N GLU A 13 -8.74 2.16 0.66
CA GLU A 13 -7.87 2.33 -0.50
C GLU A 13 -6.66 1.40 -0.42
N LEU A 14 -6.05 1.30 0.75
CA LEU A 14 -4.90 0.42 0.95
C LEU A 14 -5.26 -1.05 0.74
N SER A 15 -6.44 -1.48 1.19
CA SER A 15 -6.91 -2.85 0.97
C SER A 15 -6.98 -3.20 -0.52
N ILE A 16 -7.47 -2.25 -1.33
CA ILE A 16 -7.55 -2.43 -2.78
C ILE A 16 -6.15 -2.45 -3.39
N MET A 17 -5.30 -1.51 -2.99
CA MET A 17 -3.93 -1.44 -3.50
C MET A 17 -3.14 -2.72 -3.19
N LYS A 18 -3.29 -3.28 -2.00
CA LYS A 18 -2.62 -4.54 -1.62
C LYS A 18 -3.01 -5.68 -2.54
N ILE A 19 -4.28 -5.74 -2.92
CA ILE A 19 -4.76 -6.75 -3.86
C ILE A 19 -4.12 -6.56 -5.24
N LEU A 20 -4.14 -5.32 -5.75
CA LEU A 20 -3.58 -5.01 -7.07
C LEU A 20 -2.06 -5.15 -7.12
N TRP A 21 -1.36 -4.84 -6.02
CA TRP A 21 0.09 -5.05 -5.94
C TRP A 21 0.45 -6.54 -5.99
N GLU A 22 -0.41 -7.38 -5.48
CA GLU A 22 -0.20 -8.82 -5.47
C GLU A 22 -0.59 -9.45 -6.80
N GLN A 23 -1.70 -9.02 -7.38
CA GLN A 23 -2.19 -9.55 -8.65
C GLN A 23 -2.93 -8.47 -9.43
N SER A 24 -2.48 -8.18 -10.63
CA SER A 24 -3.10 -7.22 -11.53
C SER A 24 -2.86 -7.61 -12.98
N PRO A 25 -3.68 -7.15 -13.94
CA PRO A 25 -4.86 -6.30 -13.75
C PRO A 25 -6.07 -7.09 -13.26
N LEU A 26 -7.02 -6.41 -12.63
CA LEU A 26 -8.24 -7.02 -12.12
C LEU A 26 -9.45 -6.11 -12.36
N SER A 27 -10.60 -6.72 -12.59
CA SER A 27 -11.87 -6.02 -12.63
C SER A 27 -12.34 -5.69 -11.21
N VAL A 28 -13.32 -4.79 -11.09
CA VAL A 28 -13.90 -4.47 -9.77
C VAL A 28 -14.51 -5.73 -9.13
N ALA A 29 -15.17 -6.56 -9.92
CA ALA A 29 -15.76 -7.80 -9.42
C ALA A 29 -14.69 -8.75 -8.85
N GLU A 30 -13.54 -8.84 -9.53
CA GLU A 30 -12.43 -9.67 -9.06
C GLU A 30 -11.79 -9.11 -7.79
N ILE A 31 -11.67 -7.79 -7.71
CA ILE A 31 -11.19 -7.12 -6.47
C ILE A 31 -12.14 -7.45 -5.33
N LEU A 32 -13.44 -7.34 -5.56
CA LEU A 32 -14.46 -7.61 -4.55
C LEU A 32 -14.33 -9.03 -3.99
N GLU A 33 -14.11 -10.02 -4.86
CA GLU A 33 -13.92 -11.40 -4.44
C GLU A 33 -12.72 -11.60 -3.52
N ARG A 34 -11.68 -10.81 -3.73
CA ARG A 34 -10.42 -10.93 -3.00
C ARG A 34 -10.35 -10.11 -1.71
N LEU A 35 -11.33 -9.23 -1.48
CA LEU A 35 -11.34 -8.46 -0.25
C LEU A 35 -11.56 -9.37 0.96
N PRO A 36 -10.70 -9.25 2.00
CA PRO A 36 -10.78 -10.15 3.15
C PRO A 36 -11.86 -9.78 4.17
N ARG A 37 -12.80 -8.93 3.78
CA ARG A 37 -13.87 -8.46 4.68
C ARG A 37 -15.06 -9.39 4.68
N ASN A 38 -15.69 -9.49 5.83
CA ASN A 38 -16.93 -10.23 6.01
C ASN A 38 -17.84 -9.43 6.95
N PRO A 39 -18.98 -8.88 6.49
CA PRO A 39 -19.46 -8.98 5.12
C PRO A 39 -18.67 -8.11 4.15
N LYS A 40 -18.67 -8.50 2.89
CA LYS A 40 -18.01 -7.73 1.84
C LYS A 40 -18.81 -6.44 1.55
N PRO A 41 -18.14 -5.36 1.13
CA PRO A 41 -18.83 -4.14 0.76
C PRO A 41 -19.71 -4.35 -0.47
N ALA A 42 -20.68 -3.47 -0.66
CA ALA A 42 -21.49 -3.46 -1.89
C ALA A 42 -20.60 -3.12 -3.08
N TYR A 43 -20.91 -3.69 -4.22
CA TYR A 43 -20.18 -3.41 -5.47
C TYR A 43 -20.10 -1.91 -5.77
N THR A 44 -21.21 -1.19 -5.60
CA THR A 44 -21.26 0.25 -5.86
C THR A 44 -20.35 1.04 -4.91
N SER A 45 -20.25 0.62 -3.66
CA SER A 45 -19.35 1.25 -2.68
C SER A 45 -17.89 1.03 -3.07
N LEU A 46 -17.54 -0.19 -3.47
CA LEU A 46 -16.21 -0.52 -3.92
C LEU A 46 -15.85 0.26 -5.18
N LEU A 47 -16.78 0.33 -6.13
CA LEU A 47 -16.57 1.08 -7.38
C LEU A 47 -16.24 2.54 -7.11
N THR A 48 -16.89 3.16 -6.12
CA THR A 48 -16.63 4.54 -5.72
C THR A 48 -15.20 4.69 -5.24
N VAL A 49 -14.71 3.77 -4.40
CA VAL A 49 -13.32 3.82 -3.90
C VAL A 49 -12.32 3.60 -5.03
N VAL A 50 -12.60 2.67 -5.94
CA VAL A 50 -11.75 2.41 -7.10
C VAL A 50 -11.64 3.66 -7.99
N ARG A 51 -12.75 4.32 -8.23
CA ARG A 51 -12.77 5.57 -9.01
C ARG A 51 -11.98 6.68 -8.32
N THR A 52 -12.08 6.77 -7.00
CA THR A 52 -11.30 7.73 -6.22
C THR A 52 -9.81 7.46 -6.36
N LEU A 53 -9.39 6.20 -6.29
CA LEU A 53 -7.99 5.82 -6.49
C LEU A 53 -7.49 6.20 -7.87
N GLU A 54 -8.32 6.02 -8.89
CA GLU A 54 -7.97 6.39 -10.26
C GLU A 54 -7.85 7.91 -10.40
N GLN A 55 -8.77 8.66 -9.81
CA GLN A 55 -8.71 10.13 -9.82
C GLN A 55 -7.47 10.67 -9.12
N LYS A 56 -7.03 10.00 -8.07
CA LYS A 56 -5.79 10.34 -7.36
C LYS A 56 -4.53 9.95 -8.14
N GLY A 57 -4.68 9.20 -9.23
CA GLY A 57 -3.55 8.75 -10.04
C GLY A 57 -2.81 7.54 -9.49
N HIS A 58 -3.39 6.82 -8.53
CA HIS A 58 -2.75 5.66 -7.91
C HIS A 58 -2.96 4.38 -8.70
N ILE A 59 -4.03 4.32 -9.49
CA ILE A 59 -4.32 3.22 -10.39
C ILE A 59 -4.77 3.77 -11.73
N ASP A 60 -4.71 2.92 -12.74
CA ASP A 60 -5.26 3.22 -14.05
C ASP A 60 -5.96 1.96 -14.53
N HIS A 61 -6.63 2.05 -15.67
CA HIS A 61 -7.32 0.90 -16.21
C HIS A 61 -7.11 0.80 -17.71
N GLU A 62 -7.19 -0.43 -18.19
CA GLU A 62 -7.30 -0.74 -19.59
C GLU A 62 -8.68 -1.34 -19.83
N LYS A 63 -9.22 -1.12 -21.01
CA LYS A 63 -10.51 -1.66 -21.37
C LYS A 63 -10.31 -2.91 -22.21
N GLU A 64 -10.70 -4.05 -21.65
CA GLU A 64 -10.70 -5.29 -22.39
C GLU A 64 -12.14 -5.75 -22.54
N SER A 65 -12.62 -5.84 -23.78
CA SER A 65 -14.02 -6.10 -24.06
C SER A 65 -14.92 -5.02 -23.45
N LYS A 66 -15.81 -5.40 -22.54
CA LYS A 66 -16.72 -4.48 -21.83
C LYS A 66 -16.26 -4.18 -20.41
N ALA A 67 -15.20 -4.85 -19.95
CA ALA A 67 -14.76 -4.71 -18.58
C ALA A 67 -13.54 -3.79 -18.49
N HIS A 68 -13.51 -2.97 -17.44
CA HIS A 68 -12.33 -2.22 -17.08
C HIS A 68 -11.44 -3.11 -16.19
N LEU A 69 -10.18 -3.21 -16.56
CA LEU A 69 -9.19 -3.95 -15.78
C LEU A 69 -8.22 -2.96 -15.17
N TYR A 70 -8.18 -2.92 -13.85
CA TYR A 70 -7.39 -1.95 -13.10
C TYR A 70 -6.02 -2.50 -12.74
N PHE A 71 -5.02 -1.62 -12.77
CA PHE A 71 -3.64 -1.96 -12.40
C PHE A 71 -3.03 -0.80 -11.62
N PRO A 72 -2.05 -1.07 -10.73
CA PRO A 72 -1.45 -0.03 -9.91
C PRO A 72 -0.46 0.83 -10.71
N VAL A 73 -0.57 2.15 -10.55
CA VAL A 73 0.43 3.12 -10.99
C VAL A 73 1.36 3.42 -9.82
N LEU A 74 0.80 3.61 -8.64
CA LEU A 74 1.56 3.75 -7.40
C LEU A 74 2.14 2.38 -7.02
N ARG A 75 3.45 2.28 -6.95
CA ARG A 75 4.13 1.02 -6.65
C ARG A 75 4.25 0.79 -5.15
N LYS A 76 4.17 -0.47 -4.74
CA LYS A 76 4.25 -0.84 -3.33
C LYS A 76 5.51 -0.32 -2.64
N PRO A 77 6.74 -0.53 -3.17
CA PRO A 77 7.93 -0.01 -2.50
C PRO A 77 7.95 1.52 -2.41
N GLN A 78 7.41 2.20 -3.42
CA GLN A 78 7.31 3.65 -3.46
C GLN A 78 6.40 4.14 -2.33
N TYR A 79 5.24 3.52 -2.15
CA TYR A 79 4.30 3.88 -1.09
C TYR A 79 4.88 3.56 0.29
N GLN A 80 5.47 2.39 0.45
CA GLN A 80 6.11 1.98 1.71
C GLN A 80 7.19 2.97 2.12
N ARG A 81 8.04 3.38 1.19
CA ARG A 81 9.12 4.33 1.46
C ARG A 81 8.58 5.70 1.84
N ARG A 82 7.53 6.14 1.18
CA ARG A 82 6.87 7.42 1.48
C ARG A 82 6.29 7.42 2.89
N GLU A 83 5.59 6.34 3.26
CA GLU A 83 5.00 6.22 4.59
C GLU A 83 6.04 6.06 5.67
N LEU A 84 7.11 5.33 5.38
CA LEU A 84 8.23 5.20 6.30
C LEU A 84 8.87 6.56 6.59
N LYS A 85 9.10 7.37 5.58
CA LYS A 85 9.67 8.72 5.73
C LYS A 85 8.76 9.61 6.56
N ARG A 86 7.45 9.49 6.37
CA ARG A 86 6.49 10.28 7.13
C ARG A 86 6.48 9.88 8.60
N LEU A 87 6.52 8.58 8.87
CA LEU A 87 6.60 8.05 10.24
C LEU A 87 7.89 8.50 10.92
N LEU A 88 9.01 8.38 10.22
CA LEU A 88 10.32 8.78 10.71
C LEU A 88 10.33 10.26 11.09
N LYS A 89 9.86 11.12 10.20
CA LYS A 89 9.88 12.55 10.42
C LYS A 89 8.87 12.99 11.47
N GLY A 90 7.64 12.47 11.39
CA GLY A 90 6.53 12.93 12.23
C GLY A 90 6.53 12.37 13.65
N LEU A 91 6.94 11.11 13.82
CA LEU A 91 6.89 10.45 15.13
C LEU A 91 8.27 10.32 15.78
N PHE A 92 9.32 10.12 14.98
CA PHE A 92 10.68 9.89 15.47
C PHE A 92 11.61 11.09 15.24
N ASP A 93 11.06 12.22 14.81
CA ASP A 93 11.82 13.46 14.59
C ASP A 93 13.09 13.29 13.76
N GLY A 94 13.03 12.39 12.77
CA GLY A 94 14.15 12.10 11.90
C GLY A 94 15.18 11.14 12.49
N ASP A 95 14.95 10.60 13.68
CA ASP A 95 15.87 9.70 14.35
C ASP A 95 15.69 8.26 13.84
N ALA A 96 16.40 7.94 12.76
CA ALA A 96 16.34 6.62 12.13
C ALA A 96 16.83 5.51 13.05
N PHE A 97 17.85 5.81 13.87
CA PHE A 97 18.39 4.82 14.82
C PHE A 97 17.31 4.41 15.83
N SER A 98 16.61 5.39 16.40
CA SER A 98 15.53 5.13 17.36
C SER A 98 14.41 4.29 16.72
N LEU A 99 14.02 4.63 15.49
CA LEU A 99 13.01 3.86 14.75
C LEU A 99 13.45 2.41 14.56
N ALA A 100 14.68 2.21 14.09
CA ALA A 100 15.22 0.86 13.85
C ALA A 100 15.28 0.04 15.14
N VAL A 101 15.76 0.62 16.22
CA VAL A 101 15.85 -0.06 17.52
C VAL A 101 14.45 -0.46 18.02
N ASN A 102 13.49 0.44 17.92
CA ASN A 102 12.12 0.14 18.35
C ASN A 102 11.50 -1.00 17.55
N VAL A 103 11.71 -1.02 16.24
CA VAL A 103 11.20 -2.11 15.40
C VAL A 103 11.86 -3.43 15.79
N LEU A 104 13.17 -3.45 15.92
CA LEU A 104 13.92 -4.68 16.23
C LEU A 104 13.61 -5.23 17.62
N LYS A 105 13.27 -4.37 18.57
CA LYS A 105 12.87 -4.81 19.91
C LYS A 105 11.44 -5.33 19.96
N SER A 106 10.53 -4.76 19.18
CA SER A 106 9.12 -5.13 19.20
C SER A 106 8.79 -6.28 18.26
N GLU A 107 9.55 -6.45 17.19
CA GLU A 107 9.31 -7.49 16.18
C GLU A 107 10.57 -8.34 16.03
N PRO A 108 10.65 -9.47 16.77
CA PRO A 108 11.86 -10.30 16.74
C PRO A 108 12.11 -10.90 15.36
N LEU A 109 13.37 -10.86 14.95
CA LEU A 109 13.83 -11.44 13.69
C LEU A 109 14.23 -12.89 13.91
N ASP A 110 14.01 -13.73 12.89
CA ASP A 110 14.56 -15.09 12.94
C ASP A 110 16.09 -15.04 12.73
N PRO A 111 16.80 -16.16 13.01
CA PRO A 111 18.27 -16.16 12.89
C PRO A 111 18.80 -15.83 11.51
N GLU A 112 18.10 -16.23 10.44
CA GLU A 112 18.51 -15.93 9.06
C GLU A 112 18.36 -14.46 8.75
N GLU A 113 17.22 -13.87 9.13
CA GLU A 113 16.96 -12.45 8.94
C GLU A 113 17.95 -11.60 9.70
N ARG A 114 18.28 -12.02 10.93
CA ARG A 114 19.26 -11.32 11.77
C ARG A 114 20.64 -11.32 11.12
N ALA A 115 21.04 -12.45 10.55
CA ALA A 115 22.34 -12.58 9.88
C ALA A 115 22.40 -11.70 8.63
N GLU A 116 21.31 -11.67 7.85
CA GLU A 116 21.23 -10.82 6.66
C GLU A 116 21.28 -9.34 7.01
N LEU A 117 20.56 -8.94 8.06
CA LEU A 117 20.56 -7.55 8.50
C LEU A 117 21.96 -7.13 8.96
N LYS A 118 22.65 -8.00 9.69
CA LYS A 118 24.02 -7.74 10.13
C LYS A 118 24.96 -7.49 8.95
N LYS A 119 24.86 -8.32 7.91
CA LYS A 119 25.65 -8.14 6.70
C LYS A 119 25.33 -6.83 6.00
N LEU A 120 24.05 -6.47 5.95
CA LEU A 120 23.62 -5.21 5.34
C LEU A 120 24.20 -4.01 6.07
N LEU A 121 24.18 -4.04 7.42
CA LEU A 121 24.71 -2.95 8.24
C LEU A 121 26.20 -2.76 8.01
N GLU A 122 26.96 -3.84 7.78
CA GLU A 122 28.39 -3.76 7.52
C GLU A 122 28.70 -3.10 6.17
N LYS A 123 27.74 -3.09 5.24
CA LYS A 123 27.91 -2.48 3.91
C LYS A 123 27.48 -1.01 3.83
N LEU A 124 26.80 -0.51 4.83
CA LEU A 124 26.32 0.87 4.85
C LEU A 124 27.39 1.89 5.17
#